data_bab730d2665a125678cfbcd324801753
#
_entry.id   bab730d2665a125678cfbcd324801753
#
_cell.length_a   1.000
_cell.length_b   1.000
_cell.length_c   1.000
_cell.angle_alpha   90.00
_cell.angle_beta   90.00
_cell.angle_gamma   90.00
#
_symmetry.space_group_name_H-M   'P 1'
#
loop_
_entity.id
_entity.type
_entity.pdbx_description
1 polymer ?
#
loop_
_entity_poly.entity_id
_entity_poly.type
_entity_poly.pdbx_seq_one_letter_code
_entity_poly.pdbx_strand_id
1 'polypeptide(L)'
;AILGVLFAIVVFTGSLINGLFGLLIIANSGIGIIQEVRAKRTLDKLAIVGQTRPRVRRDGEVTEVPPDEVVLDDIIEIGAGDQIVVDGEVVEAIALDVDESLLTGEADPIDKDPGDAVLSGSFVVAGGGAYRATKVGADAYAAQLAAEASKFTLVSSELRSGIDQILRVITWLLIPAGVLTIVNQLFVSDNG
;
A
#
# COMPACT_ATOMS: atom_id res chain seq x y z
N ALA A 1 -15.06 17.93 7.16
CA ALA A 1 -15.39 19.37 7.17
C ALA A 1 -16.91 19.62 7.12
N ILE A 2 -17.66 19.07 6.17
CA ILE A 2 -19.10 19.27 5.96
C ILE A 2 -19.94 18.85 7.19
N LEU A 3 -19.64 17.71 7.80
CA LEU A 3 -20.34 17.21 8.99
C LEU A 3 -20.20 18.15 10.19
N GLY A 4 -19.03 18.76 10.38
CA GLY A 4 -18.79 19.72 11.47
C GLY A 4 -19.57 21.01 11.30
N VAL A 5 -19.72 21.48 10.06
CA VAL A 5 -20.53 22.68 9.74
C VAL A 5 -22.01 22.41 9.97
N LEU A 6 -22.52 21.24 9.51
CA LEU A 6 -23.91 20.83 9.76
C LEU A 6 -24.19 20.69 11.25
N PHE A 7 -23.27 20.10 12.02
CA PHE A 7 -23.41 20.01 13.47
C PHE A 7 -23.48 21.37 14.14
N ALA A 8 -22.61 22.32 13.75
CA ALA A 8 -22.63 23.68 14.27
C ALA A 8 -23.97 24.38 13.98
N ILE A 9 -24.52 24.22 12.77
CA ILE A 9 -25.82 24.77 12.39
C ILE A 9 -26.94 24.19 13.26
N VAL A 10 -26.94 22.88 13.47
CA VAL A 10 -27.96 22.18 14.29
C VAL A 10 -27.90 22.61 15.76
N VAL A 11 -26.69 22.80 16.31
CA VAL A 11 -26.51 23.29 17.68
C VAL A 11 -27.02 24.76 17.80
N PHE A 12 -26.82 25.56 16.77
CA PHE A 12 -27.27 26.98 16.76
C PHE A 12 -28.80 27.12 16.67
N THR A 13 -29.47 26.11 16.07
CA THR A 13 -30.96 26.09 15.97
C THR A 13 -31.65 25.65 17.28
N GLY A 14 -30.91 25.40 18.36
CA GLY A 14 -31.43 25.14 19.72
C GLY A 14 -32.10 23.78 19.94
N SER A 15 -32.02 22.86 18.99
CA SER A 15 -32.59 21.52 19.12
C SER A 15 -31.58 20.56 19.74
N LEU A 16 -31.62 20.37 21.07
CA LEU A 16 -30.77 19.44 21.83
C LEU A 16 -30.81 18.01 21.30
N ILE A 17 -31.97 17.52 20.86
CA ILE A 17 -32.13 16.15 20.33
C ILE A 17 -31.37 15.99 19.04
N ASN A 18 -31.48 16.94 18.10
CA ASN A 18 -30.75 16.91 16.85
C ASN A 18 -29.22 17.09 17.05
N GLY A 19 -28.82 17.86 18.06
CA GLY A 19 -27.42 17.97 18.48
C GLY A 19 -26.82 16.66 18.97
N LEU A 20 -27.58 15.85 19.70
CA LEU A 20 -27.13 14.52 20.16
C LEU A 20 -26.87 13.57 18.99
N PHE A 21 -27.71 13.58 17.94
CA PHE A 21 -27.46 12.78 16.73
C PHE A 21 -26.18 13.22 16.01
N GLY A 22 -25.92 14.52 15.91
CA GLY A 22 -24.69 15.05 15.36
C GLY A 22 -23.45 14.61 16.15
N LEU A 23 -23.52 14.66 17.47
CA LEU A 23 -22.45 14.19 18.36
C LEU A 23 -22.17 12.68 18.17
N LEU A 24 -23.22 11.86 18.04
CA LEU A 24 -23.10 10.43 17.80
C LEU A 24 -22.39 10.13 16.48
N ILE A 25 -22.70 10.89 15.41
CA ILE A 25 -22.05 10.72 14.12
C ILE A 25 -20.56 11.10 14.19
N ILE A 26 -20.22 12.19 14.90
CA ILE A 26 -18.83 12.60 15.11
C ILE A 26 -18.06 11.56 15.91
N ALA A 27 -18.65 11.05 17.00
CA ALA A 27 -18.06 10.00 17.81
C ALA A 27 -17.81 8.70 17.00
N ASN A 28 -18.80 8.26 16.22
CA ASN A 28 -18.67 7.10 15.35
C ASN A 28 -17.59 7.29 14.29
N SER A 29 -17.53 8.46 13.66
CA SER A 29 -16.46 8.77 12.69
C SER A 29 -15.07 8.77 13.35
N GLY A 30 -14.95 9.33 14.56
CA GLY A 30 -13.70 9.32 15.33
C GLY A 30 -13.25 7.91 15.69
N ILE A 31 -14.17 7.06 16.15
CA ILE A 31 -13.89 5.64 16.44
C ILE A 31 -13.43 4.92 15.15
N GLY A 32 -14.11 5.13 14.02
CA GLY A 32 -13.75 4.53 12.74
C GLY A 32 -12.33 4.91 12.31
N ILE A 33 -11.97 6.19 12.38
CA ILE A 33 -10.62 6.67 12.05
C ILE A 33 -9.57 6.04 12.97
N ILE A 34 -9.84 5.97 14.29
CA ILE A 34 -8.91 5.36 15.24
C ILE A 34 -8.71 3.88 14.94
N GLN A 35 -9.78 3.15 14.63
CA GLN A 35 -9.73 1.73 14.28
C GLN A 35 -8.93 1.51 13.00
N GLU A 36 -9.14 2.31 11.97
CA GLU A 36 -8.43 2.22 10.69
C GLU A 36 -6.93 2.50 10.86
N VAL A 37 -6.56 3.58 11.58
CA VAL A 37 -5.15 3.90 11.87
C VAL A 37 -4.50 2.79 12.69
N ARG A 38 -5.23 2.22 13.66
CA ARG A 38 -4.70 1.13 14.49
C ARG A 38 -4.51 -0.16 13.69
N ALA A 39 -5.47 -0.50 12.82
CA ALA A 39 -5.35 -1.65 11.91
C ALA A 39 -4.16 -1.49 10.96
N LYS A 40 -4.01 -0.32 10.33
CA LYS A 40 -2.87 -0.01 9.45
C LYS A 40 -1.53 -0.18 10.19
N ARG A 41 -1.39 0.42 11.37
CA ARG A 41 -0.15 0.28 12.18
C ARG A 41 0.16 -1.16 12.57
N THR A 42 -0.87 -1.98 12.78
CA THR A 42 -0.67 -3.41 13.09
C THR A 42 -0.20 -4.17 11.86
N LEU A 43 -0.77 -3.89 10.69
CA LEU A 43 -0.33 -4.48 9.41
C LEU A 43 1.09 -4.04 9.05
N ASP A 44 1.43 -2.76 9.24
CA ASP A 44 2.79 -2.26 9.01
C ASP A 44 3.82 -2.97 9.90
N LYS A 45 3.47 -3.26 11.17
CA LYS A 45 4.36 -4.04 12.06
C LYS A 45 4.54 -5.49 11.61
N LEU A 46 3.51 -6.12 11.06
CA LEU A 46 3.59 -7.48 10.53
C LEU A 46 4.40 -7.52 9.23
N ALA A 47 4.30 -6.50 8.40
CA ALA A 47 5.11 -6.37 7.18
C ALA A 47 6.61 -6.25 7.51
N ILE A 48 6.99 -5.54 8.58
CA ILE A 48 8.39 -5.44 9.01
C ILE A 48 8.94 -6.79 9.50
N VAL A 49 8.12 -7.62 10.15
CA VAL A 49 8.53 -8.96 10.65
C VAL A 49 8.75 -9.95 9.49
N GLY A 50 8.10 -9.73 8.34
CA GLY A 50 8.25 -10.56 7.14
C GLY A 50 9.31 -10.09 6.15
N GLN A 51 10.05 -9.01 6.43
CA GLN A 51 11.12 -8.57 5.54
C GLN A 51 12.33 -9.52 5.67
N THR A 52 12.62 -10.22 4.59
CA THR A 52 13.84 -11.02 4.43
C THR A 52 15.04 -10.10 4.57
N ARG A 53 15.94 -10.40 5.51
CA ARG A 53 17.21 -9.69 5.65
C ARG A 53 18.29 -10.48 4.89
N PRO A 54 18.79 -9.98 3.76
CA PRO A 54 19.83 -10.63 3.02
C PRO A 54 21.13 -10.71 3.82
N ARG A 55 21.83 -11.81 3.68
CA ARG A 55 23.16 -12.03 4.25
C ARG A 55 24.19 -11.55 3.25
N VAL A 56 24.80 -10.43 3.53
CA VAL A 56 25.79 -9.80 2.64
C VAL A 56 27.19 -10.07 3.13
N ARG A 57 28.04 -10.55 2.24
CA ARG A 57 29.47 -10.83 2.49
C ARG A 57 30.30 -9.63 2.02
N ARG A 58 30.89 -8.91 2.97
CA ARG A 58 31.82 -7.78 2.75
C ARG A 58 33.11 -8.04 3.50
N ASP A 59 34.26 -7.86 2.85
CA ASP A 59 35.58 -8.04 3.46
C ASP A 59 35.79 -9.40 4.15
N GLY A 60 35.09 -10.43 3.69
CA GLY A 60 35.12 -11.79 4.24
C GLY A 60 34.21 -12.05 5.43
N GLU A 61 33.49 -11.04 5.91
CA GLU A 61 32.47 -11.17 6.96
C GLU A 61 31.06 -11.18 6.36
N VAL A 62 30.21 -12.04 6.91
CA VAL A 62 28.78 -12.14 6.52
C VAL A 62 27.93 -11.44 7.55
N THR A 63 27.16 -10.44 7.11
CA THR A 63 26.30 -9.65 7.98
C THR A 63 24.88 -9.54 7.37
N GLU A 64 23.86 -9.65 8.21
CA GLU A 64 22.48 -9.36 7.80
C GLU A 64 22.26 -7.85 7.70
N VAL A 65 21.81 -7.40 6.53
CA VAL A 65 21.50 -5.98 6.30
C VAL A 65 20.04 -5.81 5.88
N PRO A 66 19.43 -4.64 6.10
CA PRO A 66 18.14 -4.32 5.49
C PRO A 66 18.24 -4.33 3.96
N PRO A 67 17.18 -4.76 3.21
CA PRO A 67 17.20 -4.78 1.74
C PRO A 67 17.55 -3.45 1.07
N ASP A 68 17.20 -2.33 1.71
CA ASP A 68 17.48 -0.97 1.24
C ASP A 68 18.92 -0.51 1.48
N GLU A 69 19.70 -1.27 2.25
CA GLU A 69 21.14 -1.04 2.47
C GLU A 69 22.04 -1.89 1.57
N VAL A 70 21.45 -2.75 0.72
CA VAL A 70 22.19 -3.51 -0.29
C VAL A 70 22.65 -2.56 -1.40
N VAL A 71 23.94 -2.62 -1.73
CA VAL A 71 24.56 -1.81 -2.78
C VAL A 71 25.05 -2.66 -3.96
N LEU A 72 25.38 -2.00 -5.06
CA LEU A 72 25.98 -2.66 -6.23
C LEU A 72 27.27 -3.38 -5.82
N ASP A 73 27.52 -4.51 -6.45
CA ASP A 73 28.67 -5.41 -6.21
C ASP A 73 28.70 -6.10 -4.85
N ASP A 74 27.69 -5.94 -3.99
CA ASP A 74 27.53 -6.78 -2.80
C ASP A 74 27.41 -8.26 -3.18
N ILE A 75 28.10 -9.12 -2.43
CA ILE A 75 27.94 -10.58 -2.53
C ILE A 75 26.91 -11.02 -1.51
N ILE A 76 25.81 -11.56 -2.00
CA ILE A 76 24.66 -11.96 -1.17
C ILE A 76 24.62 -13.49 -1.13
N GLU A 77 24.68 -14.04 0.08
CA GLU A 77 24.55 -15.48 0.31
C GLU A 77 23.08 -15.89 0.35
N ILE A 78 22.74 -16.96 -0.34
CA ILE A 78 21.39 -17.50 -0.45
C ILE A 78 21.35 -19.00 -0.19
N GLY A 79 20.23 -19.44 0.36
CA GLY A 79 19.92 -20.85 0.58
C GLY A 79 18.43 -21.14 0.40
N ALA A 80 18.04 -22.40 0.48
CA ALA A 80 16.66 -22.81 0.29
C ALA A 80 15.69 -22.06 1.22
N GLY A 81 14.65 -21.45 0.64
CA GLY A 81 13.67 -20.63 1.31
C GLY A 81 14.00 -19.12 1.32
N ASP A 82 15.19 -18.72 0.92
CA ASP A 82 15.56 -17.30 0.83
C ASP A 82 14.94 -16.64 -0.40
N GLN A 83 14.55 -15.38 -0.24
CA GLN A 83 14.10 -14.54 -1.34
C GLN A 83 15.28 -13.75 -1.93
N ILE A 84 15.37 -13.70 -3.25
CA ILE A 84 16.30 -12.84 -3.97
C ILE A 84 15.78 -11.40 -3.89
N VAL A 85 16.52 -10.53 -3.18
CA VAL A 85 16.06 -9.18 -2.84
C VAL A 85 16.42 -8.11 -3.87
N VAL A 86 17.51 -8.33 -4.63
CA VAL A 86 17.98 -7.45 -5.70
C VAL A 86 18.40 -8.28 -6.91
N ASP A 87 18.42 -7.70 -8.12
CA ASP A 87 18.87 -8.42 -9.31
C ASP A 87 20.39 -8.64 -9.23
N GLY A 88 20.85 -9.79 -9.72
CA GLY A 88 22.25 -10.14 -9.65
C GLY A 88 22.69 -11.19 -10.64
N GLU A 89 23.95 -11.57 -10.52
CA GLU A 89 24.61 -12.65 -11.26
C GLU A 89 25.16 -13.66 -10.26
N VAL A 90 24.83 -14.91 -10.43
CA VAL A 90 25.32 -16.02 -9.57
C VAL A 90 26.84 -16.09 -9.65
N VAL A 91 27.51 -16.10 -8.49
CA VAL A 91 28.97 -16.26 -8.39
C VAL A 91 29.34 -17.61 -7.80
N GLU A 92 28.49 -18.19 -6.97
CA GLU A 92 28.68 -19.52 -6.37
C GLU A 92 27.31 -20.24 -6.40
N ALA A 93 27.29 -21.51 -6.85
CA ALA A 93 26.07 -22.32 -6.85
C ALA A 93 26.37 -23.76 -6.40
N ILE A 94 25.48 -24.30 -5.56
CA ILE A 94 25.48 -25.69 -5.13
C ILE A 94 24.06 -26.22 -5.30
N ALA A 95 23.77 -26.86 -6.44
CA ALA A 95 22.44 -27.33 -6.82
C ALA A 95 21.36 -26.24 -6.58
N LEU A 96 21.59 -25.06 -7.12
CA LEU A 96 20.78 -23.86 -6.88
C LEU A 96 19.57 -23.84 -7.82
N ASP A 97 18.41 -24.19 -7.30
CA ASP A 97 17.12 -24.10 -8.00
C ASP A 97 16.36 -22.83 -7.55
N VAL A 98 15.95 -22.01 -8.51
CA VAL A 98 15.25 -20.74 -8.28
C VAL A 98 13.87 -20.76 -8.92
N ASP A 99 12.85 -20.45 -8.14
CA ASP A 99 11.48 -20.26 -8.59
C ASP A 99 11.27 -18.79 -9.02
N GLU A 100 11.07 -18.58 -10.31
CA GLU A 100 10.78 -17.28 -10.93
C GLU A 100 9.29 -17.15 -11.33
N SER A 101 8.42 -18.05 -10.87
CA SER A 101 7.01 -18.14 -11.28
C SER A 101 6.21 -16.85 -11.05
N LEU A 102 6.52 -16.12 -9.97
CA LEU A 102 5.88 -14.83 -9.69
C LEU A 102 6.24 -13.75 -10.71
N LEU A 103 7.32 -13.92 -11.44
CA LEU A 103 7.85 -12.94 -12.40
C LEU A 103 7.53 -13.35 -13.84
N THR A 104 7.69 -14.61 -14.16
CA THR A 104 7.57 -15.17 -15.52
C THR A 104 6.21 -15.84 -15.76
N GLY A 105 5.55 -16.31 -14.70
CA GLY A 105 4.34 -17.14 -14.75
C GLY A 105 4.62 -18.61 -15.03
N GLU A 106 5.87 -19.04 -15.16
CA GLU A 106 6.28 -20.43 -15.36
C GLU A 106 6.53 -21.09 -13.99
N ALA A 107 5.88 -22.22 -13.75
CA ALA A 107 5.86 -22.86 -12.42
C ALA A 107 7.07 -23.76 -12.13
N ASP A 108 7.88 -24.10 -13.13
CA ASP A 108 9.02 -24.99 -12.95
C ASP A 108 10.26 -24.21 -12.45
N PRO A 109 10.89 -24.64 -11.35
CA PRO A 109 12.14 -24.05 -10.89
C PRO A 109 13.25 -24.15 -11.94
N ILE A 110 14.10 -23.15 -12.00
CA ILE A 110 15.21 -23.05 -12.94
C ILE A 110 16.51 -23.31 -12.20
N ASP A 111 17.29 -24.30 -12.66
CA ASP A 111 18.64 -24.52 -12.19
C ASP A 111 19.57 -23.38 -12.61
N LYS A 112 20.35 -22.87 -11.67
CA LYS A 112 21.19 -21.67 -11.86
C LYS A 112 22.66 -22.04 -11.62
N ASP A 113 23.47 -21.80 -12.63
CA ASP A 113 24.92 -21.95 -12.59
C ASP A 113 25.65 -20.61 -12.38
N PRO A 114 26.91 -20.58 -11.95
CA PRO A 114 27.73 -19.36 -11.91
C PRO A 114 27.76 -18.63 -13.28
N GLY A 115 27.44 -17.36 -13.27
CA GLY A 115 27.27 -16.52 -14.45
C GLY A 115 25.81 -16.29 -14.87
N ASP A 116 24.87 -17.06 -14.32
CA ASP A 116 23.46 -16.87 -14.62
C ASP A 116 22.87 -15.67 -13.87
N ALA A 117 21.90 -15.03 -14.51
CA ALA A 117 21.16 -13.92 -13.90
C ALA A 117 20.10 -14.45 -12.93
N VAL A 118 19.95 -13.74 -11.80
CA VAL A 118 18.85 -13.92 -10.84
C VAL A 118 18.09 -12.62 -10.70
N LEU A 119 16.78 -12.72 -10.56
CA LEU A 119 15.87 -11.57 -10.51
C LEU A 119 15.29 -11.36 -9.12
N SER A 120 15.22 -10.12 -8.70
CA SER A 120 14.57 -9.74 -7.45
C SER A 120 13.09 -10.16 -7.45
N GLY A 121 12.64 -10.71 -6.32
CA GLY A 121 11.27 -11.23 -6.17
C GLY A 121 11.15 -12.74 -6.40
N SER A 122 12.18 -13.43 -6.93
CA SER A 122 12.24 -14.89 -7.00
C SER A 122 12.65 -15.52 -5.66
N PHE A 123 12.49 -16.85 -5.55
CA PHE A 123 12.78 -17.62 -4.35
C PHE A 123 13.72 -18.80 -4.64
N VAL A 124 14.64 -19.08 -3.73
CA VAL A 124 15.45 -20.27 -3.77
C VAL A 124 14.62 -21.46 -3.27
N VAL A 125 14.38 -22.44 -4.12
CA VAL A 125 13.60 -23.65 -3.81
C VAL A 125 14.48 -24.73 -3.22
N ALA A 126 15.68 -24.94 -3.80
CA ALA A 126 16.64 -25.94 -3.34
C ALA A 126 18.07 -25.42 -3.50
N GLY A 127 19.00 -26.10 -2.81
CA GLY A 127 20.41 -25.77 -2.85
C GLY A 127 20.77 -24.45 -2.19
N GLY A 128 21.82 -23.82 -2.70
CA GLY A 128 22.28 -22.51 -2.19
C GLY A 128 23.53 -22.06 -2.93
N GLY A 129 23.98 -20.85 -2.58
CA GLY A 129 25.12 -20.25 -3.23
C GLY A 129 25.28 -18.77 -2.84
N ALA A 130 25.86 -18.01 -3.75
CA ALA A 130 25.98 -16.57 -3.60
C ALA A 130 25.82 -15.89 -4.97
N TYR A 131 25.28 -14.69 -4.97
CA TYR A 131 25.18 -13.85 -6.16
C TYR A 131 25.69 -12.44 -5.90
N ARG A 132 26.20 -11.82 -6.95
CA ARG A 132 26.65 -10.43 -6.91
C ARG A 132 25.51 -9.50 -7.36
N ALA A 133 25.21 -8.48 -6.58
CA ALA A 133 24.18 -7.49 -6.89
C ALA A 133 24.58 -6.66 -8.12
N THR A 134 23.73 -6.67 -9.16
CA THR A 134 23.95 -5.92 -10.42
C THR A 134 22.96 -4.77 -10.60
N LYS A 135 21.76 -4.85 -9.98
CA LYS A 135 20.78 -3.76 -9.94
C LYS A 135 20.14 -3.71 -8.55
N VAL A 136 20.07 -2.52 -7.98
CA VAL A 136 19.56 -2.29 -6.61
C VAL A 136 18.50 -1.20 -6.58
N GLY A 137 17.70 -1.16 -5.53
CA GLY A 137 16.70 -0.11 -5.31
C GLY A 137 15.66 -0.04 -6.42
N ALA A 138 15.47 1.14 -7.01
CA ALA A 138 14.48 1.38 -8.06
C ALA A 138 14.80 0.69 -9.41
N ASP A 139 16.05 0.31 -9.62
CA ASP A 139 16.50 -0.35 -10.85
C ASP A 139 16.32 -1.88 -10.80
N ALA A 140 16.02 -2.44 -9.63
CA ALA A 140 15.71 -3.86 -9.46
C ALA A 140 14.39 -4.22 -10.15
N TYR A 141 14.31 -5.43 -10.73
CA TYR A 141 13.18 -5.90 -11.52
C TYR A 141 11.85 -5.86 -10.76
N ALA A 142 11.83 -6.34 -9.53
CA ALA A 142 10.64 -6.30 -8.68
C ALA A 142 10.16 -4.86 -8.42
N ALA A 143 11.08 -3.91 -8.23
CA ALA A 143 10.75 -2.51 -8.02
C ALA A 143 10.14 -1.86 -9.27
N GLN A 144 10.69 -2.18 -10.46
CA GLN A 144 10.15 -1.72 -11.73
C GLN A 144 8.74 -2.28 -11.98
N LEU A 145 8.54 -3.58 -11.73
CA LEU A 145 7.24 -4.22 -11.88
C LEU A 145 6.19 -3.61 -10.92
N ALA A 146 6.57 -3.36 -9.67
CA ALA A 146 5.70 -2.68 -8.70
C ALA A 146 5.37 -1.24 -9.11
N ALA A 147 6.33 -0.51 -9.67
CA ALA A 147 6.12 0.84 -10.19
C ALA A 147 5.16 0.86 -11.40
N GLU A 148 5.27 -0.13 -12.30
CA GLU A 148 4.33 -0.27 -13.42
C GLU A 148 2.92 -0.63 -12.93
N ALA A 149 2.78 -1.60 -12.04
CA ALA A 149 1.51 -1.96 -11.43
C ALA A 149 0.86 -0.76 -10.71
N SER A 150 1.66 0.08 -10.04
CA SER A 150 1.19 1.29 -9.38
C SER A 150 0.65 2.34 -10.36
N LYS A 151 1.20 2.45 -11.56
CA LYS A 151 0.68 3.34 -12.61
C LYS A 151 -0.72 2.94 -13.07
N PHE A 152 -1.01 1.64 -13.15
CA PHE A 152 -2.35 1.15 -13.53
C PHE A 152 -3.41 1.44 -12.45
N THR A 153 -3.04 1.51 -11.17
CA THR A 153 -4.00 1.84 -10.09
C THR A 153 -4.34 3.33 -10.03
N LEU A 154 -3.52 4.19 -10.63
CA LEU A 154 -3.76 5.64 -10.71
C LEU A 154 -4.67 6.05 -11.88
N VAL A 155 -4.95 5.15 -12.81
CA VAL A 155 -6.02 5.37 -13.79
C VAL A 155 -7.34 5.36 -13.02
N SER A 156 -7.86 6.57 -12.73
CA SER A 156 -9.20 6.73 -12.15
C SER A 156 -10.16 5.95 -13.02
N SER A 157 -10.77 4.88 -12.47
CA SER A 157 -11.68 4.07 -13.25
C SER A 157 -12.78 5.00 -13.78
N GLU A 158 -13.18 4.87 -15.03
CA GLU A 158 -14.27 5.64 -15.65
C GLU A 158 -15.53 5.59 -14.78
N LEU A 159 -15.70 4.47 -14.03
CA LEU A 159 -16.75 4.31 -13.04
C LEU A 159 -16.66 5.34 -11.90
N ARG A 160 -15.46 5.63 -11.40
CA ARG A 160 -15.24 6.61 -10.32
C ARG A 160 -15.51 8.02 -10.80
N SER A 161 -15.10 8.34 -12.02
CA SER A 161 -15.40 9.61 -12.67
C SER A 161 -16.91 9.80 -12.88
N GLY A 162 -17.62 8.76 -13.30
CA GLY A 162 -19.08 8.77 -13.44
C GLY A 162 -19.80 8.97 -12.10
N ILE A 163 -19.37 8.28 -11.05
CA ILE A 163 -19.94 8.44 -9.69
C ILE A 163 -19.71 9.87 -9.16
N ASP A 164 -18.50 10.41 -9.33
CA ASP A 164 -18.17 11.78 -8.89
C ASP A 164 -19.02 12.83 -9.63
N GLN A 165 -19.31 12.60 -10.91
CA GLN A 165 -20.19 13.46 -11.68
C GLN A 165 -21.64 13.41 -11.18
N ILE A 166 -22.17 12.22 -10.91
CA ILE A 166 -23.53 12.02 -10.35
C ILE A 166 -23.62 12.67 -8.95
N LEU A 167 -22.64 12.42 -8.09
CA LEU A 167 -22.59 13.01 -6.75
C LEU A 167 -22.54 14.52 -6.79
N ARG A 168 -21.81 15.10 -7.74
CA ARG A 168 -21.75 16.57 -7.94
C ARG A 168 -23.11 17.14 -8.34
N VAL A 169 -23.80 16.50 -9.27
CA VAL A 169 -25.14 16.90 -9.71
C VAL A 169 -26.13 16.83 -8.55
N ILE A 170 -26.13 15.74 -7.80
CA ILE A 170 -26.99 15.56 -6.63
C ILE A 170 -26.70 16.63 -5.57
N THR A 171 -25.44 16.92 -5.29
CA THR A 171 -25.03 17.95 -4.33
C THR A 171 -25.52 19.33 -4.75
N TRP A 172 -25.38 19.69 -6.02
CA TRP A 172 -25.86 20.94 -6.56
C TRP A 172 -27.39 21.08 -6.50
N LEU A 173 -28.11 19.99 -6.59
CA LEU A 173 -29.58 19.95 -6.51
C LEU A 173 -30.08 20.00 -5.05
N LEU A 174 -29.32 19.41 -4.11
CA LEU A 174 -29.64 19.43 -2.68
C LEU A 174 -29.41 20.79 -2.01
N ILE A 175 -28.43 21.57 -2.46
CA ILE A 175 -28.15 22.91 -1.87
C ILE A 175 -29.35 23.83 -1.98
N PRO A 176 -29.98 24.10 -3.15
CA PRO A 176 -31.11 24.95 -3.25
C PRO A 176 -32.37 24.41 -2.52
N ALA A 177 -32.55 23.05 -2.54
CA ALA A 177 -33.65 22.43 -1.81
C ALA A 177 -33.51 22.64 -0.29
N GLY A 178 -32.30 22.49 0.24
CA GLY A 178 -32.00 22.76 1.65
C GLY A 178 -32.21 24.23 2.03
N VAL A 179 -31.76 25.15 1.20
CA VAL A 179 -31.97 26.59 1.42
C VAL A 179 -33.47 26.93 1.42
N LEU A 180 -34.23 26.38 0.48
CA LEU A 180 -35.66 26.61 0.36
C LEU A 180 -36.42 26.05 1.57
N THR A 181 -36.00 24.90 2.10
CA THR A 181 -36.57 24.32 3.33
C THR A 181 -36.29 25.22 4.55
N ILE A 182 -35.05 25.70 4.70
CA ILE A 182 -34.65 26.58 5.79
C ILE A 182 -35.44 27.89 5.71
N VAL A 183 -35.54 28.50 4.54
CA VAL A 183 -36.29 29.76 4.32
C VAL A 183 -37.78 29.54 4.65
N ASN A 184 -38.37 28.46 4.16
CA ASN A 184 -39.78 28.15 4.48
C ASN A 184 -40.01 27.95 5.98
N GLN A 185 -39.08 27.27 6.68
CA GLN A 185 -39.16 27.03 8.12
C GLN A 185 -39.11 28.39 8.89
N LEU A 186 -38.26 29.32 8.49
CA LEU A 186 -38.14 30.63 9.10
C LEU A 186 -39.41 31.45 8.90
N PHE A 187 -40.00 31.45 7.69
CA PHE A 187 -41.23 32.15 7.40
C PHE A 187 -42.46 31.60 8.10
N VAL A 188 -42.52 30.26 8.27
CA VAL A 188 -43.63 29.58 8.98
C VAL A 188 -43.51 29.79 10.50
N SER A 189 -42.27 29.81 11.05
CA SER A 189 -42.02 30.03 12.47
C SER A 189 -42.29 31.49 12.94
N ASP A 190 -42.24 32.45 12.02
CA ASP A 190 -42.45 33.87 12.35
C ASP A 190 -43.94 34.30 12.29
N ASN A 191 -44.82 33.41 11.76
CA ASN A 191 -46.27 33.66 11.60
C ASN A 191 -47.17 32.80 12.51
N GLY A 192 -46.62 32.08 13.48
CA GLY A 192 -47.34 31.28 14.47
C GLY A 192 -47.02 31.71 15.90
#